data_3a69eedf88ca082a32eeada5dfde81c6
#
_entry.id   3a69eedf88ca082a32eeada5dfde81c6
#
_cell.length_a   1.000
_cell.length_b   1.000
_cell.length_c   1.000
_cell.angle_alpha   90.00
_cell.angle_beta   90.00
_cell.angle_gamma   90.00
#
_symmetry.space_group_name_H-M   'P 1'
#
loop_
_entity.id
_entity.type
_entity.pdbx_description
1 polymer ?
#
loop_
_entity_poly.entity_id
_entity_poly.type
_entity_poly.pdbx_seq_one_letter_code
_entity_poly.pdbx_strand_id
1 'polypeptide(L)'
;MTVFVNLDQRTPEWFAWRRNGITATESPMIAGISPYCSAWHLWGEKTGKLKPHEVSDYAVRDGVRFESTALNLWCQKHDELALPACCEYEPDRKYRASCDGLPASGEPVEIKCFGKEHLREISQYGLDAPCIAHCVMQVHHQIMVCEAQKGTLVFYDPNSEEKIHEFEIVRDEAVIKGIKARGDEFWSYVESRKEPPYPRDYYIPRGAAREEWALLAREFKEHEEVINRYTAEIEAHQARLAELSEKFKALMPDDQNRAEFSGMSVLKVVGRGVIDYRKAYEDLPESVRKTPQELERYRKESTVRWDIKSTDLLVPEDVVDESLVEPMSFTPRKSLWF
;
A
#
# COMPACT_ATOMS: atom_id res chain seq x y z
N MET A 1 9.54 27.32 -8.77
CA MET A 1 9.49 27.27 -7.28
C MET A 1 8.35 26.38 -6.85
N THR A 2 8.51 25.66 -5.75
CA THR A 2 7.43 24.83 -5.16
C THR A 2 6.32 25.71 -4.62
N VAL A 3 5.07 25.40 -4.91
CA VAL A 3 3.93 26.12 -4.36
C VAL A 3 3.37 25.32 -3.19
N PHE A 4 3.47 25.88 -1.99
CA PHE A 4 2.88 25.29 -0.79
C PHE A 4 1.38 25.54 -0.76
N VAL A 5 0.62 24.51 -0.39
CA VAL A 5 -0.84 24.58 -0.22
C VAL A 5 -1.16 24.32 1.24
N ASN A 6 -1.83 25.26 1.86
CA ASN A 6 -2.21 25.15 3.28
C ASN A 6 -3.46 24.26 3.42
N LEU A 7 -3.23 22.95 3.51
CA LEU A 7 -4.25 21.93 3.69
C LEU A 7 -3.78 20.89 4.71
N ASP A 8 -4.65 20.57 5.63
CA ASP A 8 -4.44 19.41 6.51
C ASP A 8 -4.74 18.12 5.74
N GLN A 9 -3.81 17.17 5.81
CA GLN A 9 -3.96 15.88 5.16
C GLN A 9 -5.17 15.12 5.72
N ARG A 10 -5.82 14.33 4.86
CA ARG A 10 -6.99 13.47 5.18
C ARG A 10 -8.27 14.22 5.49
N THR A 11 -8.32 15.53 5.22
CA THR A 11 -9.57 16.32 5.28
C THR A 11 -10.35 16.20 3.96
N PRO A 12 -11.67 16.51 3.95
CA PRO A 12 -12.45 16.56 2.71
C PRO A 12 -11.84 17.49 1.65
N GLU A 13 -11.28 18.62 2.07
CA GLU A 13 -10.61 19.61 1.22
C GLU A 13 -9.35 19.03 0.59
N TRP A 14 -8.57 18.26 1.35
CA TRP A 14 -7.40 17.57 0.85
C TRP A 14 -7.77 16.47 -0.17
N PHE A 15 -8.82 15.69 0.05
CA PHE A 15 -9.31 14.72 -0.93
C PHE A 15 -9.80 15.40 -2.20
N ALA A 16 -10.51 16.54 -2.09
CA ALA A 16 -10.94 17.33 -3.24
C ALA A 16 -9.75 17.90 -4.02
N TRP A 17 -8.75 18.41 -3.31
CA TRP A 17 -7.51 18.89 -3.90
C TRP A 17 -6.80 17.76 -4.64
N ARG A 18 -6.60 16.59 -4.06
CA ARG A 18 -5.98 15.43 -4.72
C ARG A 18 -6.73 15.00 -5.98
N ARG A 19 -8.07 15.02 -5.95
CA ARG A 19 -8.89 14.64 -7.11
C ARG A 19 -8.67 15.54 -8.33
N ASN A 20 -8.36 16.79 -8.11
CA ASN A 20 -8.17 17.79 -9.15
C ASN A 20 -6.73 17.91 -9.65
N GLY A 21 -5.94 16.86 -9.56
CA GLY A 21 -4.58 16.81 -10.07
C GLY A 21 -4.04 15.37 -10.10
N ILE A 22 -2.76 15.24 -10.36
CA ILE A 22 -2.00 13.97 -10.35
C ILE A 22 -1.11 14.00 -9.12
N THR A 23 -1.34 13.11 -8.18
CA THR A 23 -0.54 13.04 -6.95
C THR A 23 0.62 12.05 -7.09
N ALA A 24 1.59 12.16 -6.18
CA ALA A 24 2.76 11.31 -6.17
C ALA A 24 2.40 9.81 -6.08
N THR A 25 1.40 9.45 -5.27
CA THR A 25 0.89 8.08 -5.12
C THR A 25 0.25 7.55 -6.41
N GLU A 26 -0.26 8.43 -7.27
CA GLU A 26 -0.96 8.06 -8.51
C GLU A 26 -0.01 7.86 -9.69
N SER A 27 1.20 8.43 -9.65
CA SER A 27 2.19 8.25 -10.73
C SER A 27 2.53 6.80 -11.03
N PRO A 28 2.74 5.91 -10.03
CA PRO A 28 2.94 4.49 -10.27
C PRO A 28 1.71 3.80 -10.88
N MET A 29 0.49 4.24 -10.55
CA MET A 29 -0.76 3.73 -11.13
C MET A 29 -0.83 4.08 -12.62
N ILE A 30 -0.53 5.34 -12.96
CA ILE A 30 -0.50 5.85 -14.33
C ILE A 30 0.61 5.16 -15.14
N ALA A 31 1.74 4.85 -14.50
CA ALA A 31 2.83 4.13 -15.12
C ALA A 31 2.58 2.62 -15.29
N GLY A 32 1.53 2.07 -14.67
CA GLY A 32 1.20 0.65 -14.74
C GLY A 32 2.12 -0.25 -13.90
N ILE A 33 2.79 0.31 -12.88
CA ILE A 33 3.66 -0.43 -11.94
C ILE A 33 3.09 -0.51 -10.52
N SER A 34 1.94 0.11 -10.27
CA SER A 34 1.26 -0.01 -8.98
C SER A 34 0.62 -1.39 -8.84
N PRO A 35 0.82 -2.09 -7.70
CA PRO A 35 0.14 -3.35 -7.44
C PRO A 35 -1.31 -3.17 -6.99
N TYR A 36 -1.76 -1.93 -6.74
CA TYR A 36 -3.05 -1.66 -6.09
C TYR A 36 -4.14 -1.18 -7.03
N CYS A 37 -3.78 -0.37 -8.03
CA CYS A 37 -4.76 0.30 -8.88
C CYS A 37 -4.17 0.56 -10.26
N SER A 38 -4.96 0.43 -11.31
CA SER A 38 -4.57 0.74 -12.69
C SER A 38 -4.91 2.19 -13.06
N ALA A 39 -4.30 2.69 -14.14
CA ALA A 39 -4.63 3.99 -14.71
C ALA A 39 -6.11 4.10 -15.10
N TRP A 40 -6.71 3.01 -15.57
CA TRP A 40 -8.12 2.97 -15.93
C TRP A 40 -9.04 3.18 -14.73
N HIS A 41 -8.77 2.50 -13.61
CA HIS A 41 -9.52 2.71 -12.37
C HIS A 41 -9.39 4.13 -11.84
N LEU A 42 -8.14 4.63 -11.80
CA LEU A 42 -7.87 6.00 -11.39
C LEU A 42 -8.62 7.03 -12.24
N TRP A 43 -8.69 6.82 -13.56
CA TRP A 43 -9.49 7.65 -14.45
C TRP A 43 -10.97 7.61 -14.10
N GLY A 44 -11.51 6.42 -13.82
CA GLY A 44 -12.90 6.24 -13.41
C GLY A 44 -13.22 7.01 -12.12
N GLU A 45 -12.33 6.97 -11.14
CA GLU A 45 -12.45 7.72 -9.89
C GLU A 45 -12.39 9.25 -10.12
N LYS A 46 -11.41 9.71 -10.89
CA LYS A 46 -11.25 11.15 -11.18
C LYS A 46 -12.39 11.73 -12.00
N THR A 47 -12.99 10.95 -12.88
CA THR A 47 -14.15 11.38 -13.69
C THR A 47 -15.50 11.17 -12.99
N GLY A 48 -15.50 10.53 -11.82
CA GLY A 48 -16.71 10.20 -11.05
C GLY A 48 -17.52 9.06 -11.62
N LYS A 49 -16.96 8.27 -12.55
CA LYS A 49 -17.59 7.07 -13.11
C LYS A 49 -17.46 5.86 -12.20
N LEU A 50 -16.44 5.87 -11.34
CA LEU A 50 -16.21 4.86 -10.31
C LEU A 50 -16.14 5.52 -8.95
N LYS A 51 -16.55 4.77 -7.92
CA LYS A 51 -16.29 5.18 -6.54
C LYS A 51 -14.79 5.08 -6.25
N PRO A 52 -14.26 5.90 -5.35
CA PRO A 52 -12.89 5.76 -4.88
C PRO A 52 -12.64 4.35 -4.35
N HIS A 53 -11.48 3.79 -4.69
CA HIS A 53 -11.06 2.49 -4.18
C HIS A 53 -10.94 2.56 -2.65
N GLU A 54 -11.72 1.73 -1.97
CA GLU A 54 -11.64 1.62 -0.51
C GLU A 54 -10.39 0.80 -0.16
N VAL A 55 -9.38 1.49 0.37
CA VAL A 55 -8.25 0.83 1.01
C VAL A 55 -8.74 0.27 2.34
N SER A 56 -8.40 -0.97 2.69
CA SER A 56 -8.88 -1.57 3.93
C SER A 56 -8.55 -0.67 5.13
N ASP A 57 -9.55 -0.40 5.96
CA ASP A 57 -9.43 0.44 7.18
C ASP A 57 -8.28 0.00 8.10
N TYR A 58 -7.93 -1.28 8.07
CA TYR A 58 -6.84 -1.83 8.87
C TYR A 58 -5.48 -1.36 8.36
N ALA A 59 -5.23 -1.46 7.05
CA ALA A 59 -3.96 -1.03 6.46
C ALA A 59 -3.76 0.49 6.57
N VAL A 60 -4.86 1.25 6.45
CA VAL A 60 -4.84 2.72 6.62
C VAL A 60 -4.56 3.09 8.07
N ARG A 61 -5.23 2.44 9.05
CA ARG A 61 -5.06 2.75 10.48
C ARG A 61 -3.64 2.46 10.97
N ASP A 62 -3.06 1.34 10.58
CA ASP A 62 -1.70 1.00 10.97
C ASP A 62 -0.67 1.91 10.29
N GLY A 63 -0.84 2.22 9.01
CA GLY A 63 -0.01 3.18 8.30
C GLY A 63 -0.01 4.54 8.98
N VAL A 64 -1.20 5.10 9.23
CA VAL A 64 -1.37 6.41 9.91
C VAL A 64 -0.78 6.43 11.32
N ARG A 65 -0.97 5.35 12.08
CA ARG A 65 -0.47 5.26 13.46
C ARG A 65 1.06 5.29 13.53
N PHE A 66 1.73 4.64 12.61
CA PHE A 66 3.19 4.52 12.62
C PHE A 66 3.90 5.63 11.86
N GLU A 67 3.24 6.31 10.93
CA GLU A 67 3.79 7.38 10.12
C GLU A 67 4.39 8.52 10.98
N SER A 68 3.62 9.03 11.96
CA SER A 68 4.10 10.07 12.87
C SER A 68 5.26 9.60 13.75
N THR A 69 5.24 8.33 14.18
CA THR A 69 6.33 7.74 14.96
C THR A 69 7.60 7.63 14.13
N ALA A 70 7.49 7.14 12.90
CA ALA A 70 8.62 7.01 11.99
C ALA A 70 9.20 8.38 11.59
N LEU A 71 8.36 9.38 11.34
CA LEU A 71 8.78 10.74 11.05
C LEU A 71 9.55 11.36 12.22
N ASN A 72 9.07 11.18 13.45
CA ASN A 72 9.76 11.66 14.65
C ASN A 72 11.13 10.99 14.82
N LEU A 73 11.24 9.68 14.55
CA LEU A 73 12.53 8.97 14.59
C LEU A 73 13.49 9.49 13.52
N TRP A 74 12.98 9.76 12.31
CA TRP A 74 13.77 10.37 11.26
C TRP A 74 14.28 11.76 11.67
N CYS A 75 13.39 12.63 12.19
CA CYS A 75 13.77 13.96 12.66
C CYS A 75 14.84 13.90 13.77
N GLN A 76 14.72 12.97 14.70
CA GLN A 76 15.73 12.78 15.77
C GLN A 76 17.07 12.31 15.22
N LYS A 77 17.07 11.39 14.25
CA LYS A 77 18.27 10.83 13.64
C LYS A 77 19.06 11.90 12.85
N HIS A 78 18.34 12.79 12.16
CA HIS A 78 18.95 13.83 11.30
C HIS A 78 19.10 15.17 11.99
N ASP A 79 18.63 15.32 13.24
CA ASP A 79 18.59 16.61 13.95
C ASP A 79 17.92 17.72 13.10
N GLU A 80 16.89 17.34 12.33
CA GLU A 80 16.17 18.20 11.41
C GLU A 80 14.66 18.02 11.56
N LEU A 81 13.92 19.14 11.61
CA LEU A 81 12.45 19.11 11.67
C LEU A 81 11.87 18.96 10.27
N ALA A 82 11.10 17.90 10.05
CA ALA A 82 10.26 17.71 8.89
C ALA A 82 8.79 17.72 9.29
N LEU A 83 7.96 18.39 8.51
CA LEU A 83 6.51 18.49 8.75
C LEU A 83 5.73 17.99 7.54
N PRO A 84 4.54 17.39 7.72
CA PRO A 84 3.65 17.08 6.60
C PRO A 84 3.38 18.32 5.76
N ALA A 85 3.44 18.18 4.44
CA ALA A 85 3.24 19.31 3.53
C ALA A 85 2.49 18.90 2.27
N CYS A 86 1.65 19.81 1.78
CA CYS A 86 1.00 19.71 0.47
C CYS A 86 1.64 20.72 -0.49
N CYS A 87 2.07 20.24 -1.65
CA CYS A 87 2.79 21.03 -2.63
C CYS A 87 2.21 20.85 -4.03
N GLU A 88 2.29 21.91 -4.85
CA GLU A 88 2.02 21.87 -6.28
C GLU A 88 3.27 22.25 -7.06
N TYR A 89 3.46 21.60 -8.21
CA TYR A 89 4.54 21.92 -9.14
C TYR A 89 4.22 23.22 -9.87
N GLU A 90 4.97 24.29 -9.63
CA GLU A 90 4.65 25.62 -10.13
C GLU A 90 4.49 25.69 -11.65
N PRO A 91 5.34 25.06 -12.46
CA PRO A 91 5.18 25.09 -13.92
C PRO A 91 3.90 24.40 -14.42
N ASP A 92 3.36 23.46 -13.65
CA ASP A 92 2.13 22.75 -14.00
C ASP A 92 1.44 22.19 -12.75
N ARG A 93 0.53 22.95 -12.18
CA ARG A 93 -0.11 22.70 -10.88
C ARG A 93 -1.02 21.47 -10.82
N LYS A 94 -1.23 20.78 -11.93
CA LYS A 94 -1.89 19.48 -11.89
C LYS A 94 -1.02 18.41 -11.20
N TYR A 95 0.31 18.56 -11.22
CA TYR A 95 1.22 17.68 -10.48
C TYR A 95 1.32 18.14 -9.02
N ARG A 96 0.96 17.24 -8.11
CA ARG A 96 0.78 17.53 -6.69
C ARG A 96 1.50 16.50 -5.83
N ALA A 97 2.02 16.94 -4.71
CA ALA A 97 2.62 16.07 -3.72
C ALA A 97 2.05 16.35 -2.34
N SER A 98 1.74 15.27 -1.62
CA SER A 98 1.47 15.29 -0.19
C SER A 98 2.61 14.50 0.43
N CYS A 99 3.56 15.18 1.05
CA CYS A 99 4.75 14.60 1.66
C CYS A 99 4.45 14.26 3.12
N ASP A 100 4.89 13.10 3.59
CA ASP A 100 4.77 12.72 4.99
C ASP A 100 5.66 13.59 5.86
N GLY A 101 6.83 13.98 5.34
CA GLY A 101 7.72 14.96 5.92
C GLY A 101 8.37 15.84 4.85
N LEU A 102 8.42 17.14 5.09
CA LEU A 102 9.19 18.07 4.27
C LEU A 102 10.02 18.96 5.20
N PRO A 103 11.34 18.76 5.27
CA PRO A 103 12.24 19.58 6.05
C PRO A 103 12.52 20.93 5.37
N ALA A 104 13.24 21.80 6.08
CA ALA A 104 13.61 23.13 5.57
C ALA A 104 14.51 23.06 4.32
N SER A 105 15.22 21.96 4.12
CA SER A 105 16.00 21.69 2.90
C SER A 105 15.13 21.57 1.65
N GLY A 106 13.82 21.26 1.80
CA GLY A 106 12.90 20.99 0.71
C GLY A 106 13.01 19.58 0.12
N GLU A 107 13.79 18.69 0.72
CA GLU A 107 13.97 17.30 0.30
C GLU A 107 12.88 16.40 0.89
N PRO A 108 11.95 15.87 0.09
CA PRO A 108 10.79 15.14 0.63
C PRO A 108 11.18 13.84 1.32
N VAL A 109 10.48 13.54 2.40
CA VAL A 109 10.57 12.28 3.14
C VAL A 109 9.25 11.55 2.98
N GLU A 110 9.30 10.32 2.47
CA GLU A 110 8.17 9.42 2.30
C GLU A 110 8.32 8.23 3.24
N ILE A 111 7.27 7.91 3.99
CA ILE A 111 7.27 6.85 5.00
C ILE A 111 6.39 5.69 4.54
N LYS A 112 6.90 4.48 4.69
CA LYS A 112 6.18 3.24 4.40
C LYS A 112 6.26 2.26 5.56
N CYS A 113 5.12 1.65 5.87
CA CYS A 113 5.01 0.59 6.86
C CYS A 113 4.67 -0.71 6.14
N PHE A 114 5.65 -1.57 5.95
CA PHE A 114 5.48 -2.83 5.24
C PHE A 114 5.48 -4.04 6.18
N GLY A 115 4.83 -5.12 5.74
CA GLY A 115 4.87 -6.39 6.43
C GLY A 115 6.25 -7.06 6.33
N LYS A 116 6.49 -8.03 7.21
CA LYS A 116 7.79 -8.71 7.38
C LYS A 116 8.39 -9.28 6.09
N GLU A 117 7.57 -9.74 5.15
CA GLU A 117 8.06 -10.34 3.89
C GLU A 117 8.66 -9.27 2.98
N HIS A 118 7.99 -8.13 2.82
CA HIS A 118 8.52 -7.01 2.06
C HIS A 118 9.78 -6.41 2.71
N LEU A 119 9.80 -6.29 4.04
CA LEU A 119 10.99 -5.80 4.75
C LEU A 119 12.20 -6.72 4.55
N ARG A 120 12.00 -8.04 4.44
CA ARG A 120 13.08 -8.98 4.09
C ARG A 120 13.59 -8.75 2.66
N GLU A 121 12.70 -8.59 1.71
CA GLU A 121 13.05 -8.33 0.31
C GLU A 121 13.83 -7.02 0.20
N ILE A 122 13.38 -5.96 0.89
CA ILE A 122 14.06 -4.67 0.96
C ILE A 122 15.46 -4.83 1.60
N SER A 123 15.57 -5.58 2.69
CA SER A 123 16.86 -5.85 3.35
C SER A 123 17.85 -6.58 2.44
N GLN A 124 17.35 -7.42 1.53
CA GLN A 124 18.16 -8.21 0.62
C GLN A 124 18.57 -7.45 -0.63
N TYR A 125 17.67 -6.65 -1.21
CA TYR A 125 17.85 -6.04 -2.52
C TYR A 125 17.93 -4.50 -2.48
N GLY A 126 17.71 -3.88 -1.31
CA GLY A 126 17.72 -2.43 -1.19
C GLY A 126 16.70 -1.77 -2.12
N LEU A 127 17.12 -0.74 -2.84
CA LEU A 127 16.29 -0.03 -3.83
C LEU A 127 15.92 -0.89 -5.05
N ASP A 128 16.62 -1.99 -5.30
CA ASP A 128 16.32 -2.91 -6.41
C ASP A 128 15.23 -3.94 -6.06
N ALA A 129 14.66 -3.88 -4.85
CA ALA A 129 13.57 -4.75 -4.44
C ALA A 129 12.32 -4.49 -5.30
N PRO A 130 11.80 -5.49 -6.04
CA PRO A 130 10.62 -5.30 -6.91
C PRO A 130 9.39 -4.77 -6.16
N CYS A 131 9.24 -5.13 -4.88
CA CYS A 131 8.09 -4.71 -4.07
C CYS A 131 8.02 -3.20 -3.81
N ILE A 132 9.12 -2.44 -3.98
CA ILE A 132 9.16 -0.99 -3.71
C ILE A 132 9.27 -0.10 -4.95
N ALA A 133 9.28 -0.68 -6.14
CA ALA A 133 9.42 0.09 -7.39
C ALA A 133 8.40 1.24 -7.49
N HIS A 134 7.17 1.00 -7.06
CA HIS A 134 6.12 2.00 -7.01
C HIS A 134 6.39 3.10 -5.98
N CYS A 135 7.04 2.79 -4.85
CA CYS A 135 7.43 3.78 -3.84
C CYS A 135 8.56 4.67 -4.35
N VAL A 136 9.55 4.10 -5.02
CA VAL A 136 10.66 4.85 -5.64
C VAL A 136 10.13 5.87 -6.65
N MET A 137 9.19 5.45 -7.51
CA MET A 137 8.53 6.38 -8.46
C MET A 137 7.73 7.47 -7.75
N GLN A 138 7.06 7.14 -6.65
CA GLN A 138 6.33 8.12 -5.83
C GLN A 138 7.29 9.19 -5.31
N VAL A 139 8.46 8.82 -4.79
CA VAL A 139 9.46 9.77 -4.31
C VAL A 139 10.03 10.62 -5.46
N HIS A 140 10.26 10.06 -6.65
CA HIS A 140 10.67 10.87 -7.82
C HIS A 140 9.62 11.91 -8.19
N HIS A 141 8.33 11.60 -8.08
CA HIS A 141 7.28 12.59 -8.28
C HIS A 141 7.33 13.70 -7.21
N GLN A 142 7.55 13.36 -5.94
CA GLN A 142 7.71 14.34 -4.88
C GLN A 142 8.94 15.22 -5.11
N ILE A 143 10.08 14.62 -5.48
CA ILE A 143 11.31 15.34 -5.87
C ILE A 143 11.02 16.34 -7.00
N MET A 144 10.24 15.93 -8.01
CA MET A 144 9.83 16.82 -9.11
C MET A 144 9.01 18.00 -8.59
N VAL A 145 7.97 17.74 -7.81
CA VAL A 145 7.04 18.77 -7.30
C VAL A 145 7.74 19.72 -6.34
N CYS A 146 8.60 19.19 -5.47
CA CYS A 146 9.38 19.98 -4.52
C CYS A 146 10.62 20.64 -5.15
N GLU A 147 10.91 20.38 -6.43
CA GLU A 147 12.11 20.83 -7.14
C GLU A 147 13.42 20.47 -6.38
N ALA A 148 13.38 19.39 -5.61
CA ALA A 148 14.49 18.90 -4.82
C ALA A 148 15.53 18.15 -5.67
N GLN A 149 16.75 18.00 -5.16
CA GLN A 149 17.80 17.20 -5.80
C GLN A 149 17.77 15.74 -5.37
N LYS A 150 17.13 15.47 -4.24
CA LYS A 150 16.95 14.12 -3.70
C LYS A 150 15.75 14.08 -2.77
N GLY A 151 15.35 12.88 -2.37
CA GLY A 151 14.35 12.62 -1.34
C GLY A 151 14.70 11.35 -0.58
N THR A 152 14.04 11.11 0.53
CA THR A 152 14.27 9.95 1.37
C THR A 152 13.05 9.05 1.42
N LEU A 153 13.25 7.76 1.17
CA LEU A 153 12.25 6.72 1.38
C LEU A 153 12.57 5.98 2.67
N VAL A 154 11.66 6.03 3.63
CA VAL A 154 11.82 5.47 4.98
C VAL A 154 10.89 4.29 5.16
N PHE A 155 11.43 3.13 5.53
CA PHE A 155 10.64 1.97 5.95
C PHE A 155 10.69 1.83 7.46
N TYR A 156 9.51 1.76 8.08
CA TYR A 156 9.36 1.58 9.51
C TYR A 156 9.11 0.11 9.87
N ASP A 157 9.96 -0.45 10.74
CA ASP A 157 9.78 -1.77 11.35
C ASP A 157 9.72 -1.66 12.87
N PRO A 158 8.53 -1.75 13.49
CA PRO A 158 8.40 -1.68 14.94
C PRO A 158 9.07 -2.85 15.68
N ASN A 159 9.43 -3.92 14.98
CA ASN A 159 10.02 -5.13 15.58
C ASN A 159 11.56 -5.18 15.43
N SER A 160 12.15 -4.31 14.62
CA SER A 160 13.60 -4.23 14.46
C SER A 160 14.24 -3.43 15.59
N GLU A 161 15.53 -3.66 15.87
CA GLU A 161 16.32 -2.82 16.75
C GLU A 161 16.48 -1.43 16.13
N GLU A 162 16.87 -1.36 14.88
CA GLU A 162 16.82 -0.15 14.08
C GLU A 162 15.41 0.01 13.50
N LYS A 163 14.63 0.91 14.10
CA LYS A 163 13.20 1.09 13.78
C LYS A 163 12.93 1.64 12.38
N ILE A 164 13.90 2.35 11.79
CA ILE A 164 13.77 2.97 10.47
C ILE A 164 14.93 2.55 9.57
N HIS A 165 14.60 2.14 8.34
CA HIS A 165 15.55 1.86 7.28
C HIS A 165 15.36 2.90 6.19
N GLU A 166 16.41 3.62 5.83
CA GLU A 166 16.37 4.78 4.96
C GLU A 166 17.10 4.54 3.65
N PHE A 167 16.51 5.03 2.57
CA PHE A 167 17.09 5.00 1.23
C PHE A 167 17.04 6.41 0.64
N GLU A 168 18.19 6.95 0.28
CA GLU A 168 18.27 8.19 -0.47
C GLU A 168 17.93 7.92 -1.94
N ILE A 169 17.03 8.70 -2.50
CA ILE A 169 16.66 8.66 -3.91
C ILE A 169 17.12 9.96 -4.55
N VAL A 170 18.11 9.86 -5.40
CA VAL A 170 18.67 11.01 -6.14
C VAL A 170 17.77 11.34 -7.32
N ARG A 171 17.57 12.61 -7.60
CA ARG A 171 16.78 13.11 -8.72
C ARG A 171 17.25 12.50 -10.05
N ASP A 172 16.33 11.92 -10.79
CA ASP A 172 16.55 11.37 -12.13
C ASP A 172 15.62 12.05 -13.13
N GLU A 173 16.21 12.85 -14.01
CA GLU A 173 15.45 13.58 -15.03
C GLU A 173 14.80 12.68 -16.08
N ALA A 174 15.33 11.48 -16.33
CA ALA A 174 14.71 10.53 -17.24
C ALA A 174 13.41 9.96 -16.63
N VAL A 175 13.43 9.62 -15.34
CA VAL A 175 12.25 9.18 -14.60
C VAL A 175 11.21 10.30 -14.53
N ILE A 176 11.63 11.52 -14.19
CA ILE A 176 10.75 12.70 -14.11
C ILE A 176 10.11 13.01 -15.45
N LYS A 177 10.88 12.96 -16.54
CA LYS A 177 10.34 13.12 -17.91
C LYS A 177 9.31 12.03 -18.22
N GLY A 178 9.54 10.80 -17.80
CA GLY A 178 8.60 9.70 -17.93
C GLY A 178 7.31 9.92 -17.15
N ILE A 179 7.41 10.39 -15.90
CA ILE A 179 6.27 10.75 -15.05
C ILE A 179 5.42 11.82 -15.74
N LYS A 180 6.04 12.89 -16.22
CA LYS A 180 5.33 13.99 -16.91
C LYS A 180 4.66 13.52 -18.20
N ALA A 181 5.37 12.82 -19.07
CA ALA A 181 4.81 12.38 -20.35
C ALA A 181 3.56 11.49 -20.16
N ARG A 182 3.62 10.52 -19.23
CA ARG A 182 2.49 9.65 -18.93
C ARG A 182 1.38 10.37 -18.16
N GLY A 183 1.75 11.28 -17.26
CA GLY A 183 0.80 12.11 -16.54
C GLY A 183 0.02 13.04 -17.47
N ASP A 184 0.68 13.67 -18.43
CA ASP A 184 0.04 14.54 -19.43
C ASP A 184 -0.93 13.75 -20.32
N GLU A 185 -0.50 12.57 -20.79
CA GLU A 185 -1.36 11.66 -21.54
C GLU A 185 -2.59 11.24 -20.73
N PHE A 186 -2.38 10.76 -19.51
CA PHE A 186 -3.45 10.35 -18.60
C PHE A 186 -4.42 11.50 -18.32
N TRP A 187 -3.90 12.70 -18.05
CA TRP A 187 -4.73 13.86 -17.74
C TRP A 187 -5.59 14.29 -18.92
N SER A 188 -5.10 14.11 -20.14
CA SER A 188 -5.90 14.35 -21.36
C SER A 188 -7.16 13.47 -21.43
N TYR A 189 -7.07 12.20 -20.95
CA TYR A 189 -8.25 11.32 -20.83
C TYR A 189 -9.22 11.81 -19.75
N VAL A 190 -8.69 12.35 -18.64
CA VAL A 190 -9.53 12.91 -17.57
C VAL A 190 -10.29 14.15 -18.06
N GLU A 191 -9.61 15.11 -18.69
CA GLU A 191 -10.20 16.35 -19.20
C GLU A 191 -11.21 16.11 -20.31
N SER A 192 -10.85 15.25 -21.27
CA SER A 192 -11.73 14.89 -22.38
C SER A 192 -12.86 13.95 -21.99
N ARG A 193 -12.81 13.38 -20.75
CA ARG A 193 -13.69 12.31 -20.29
C ARG A 193 -13.70 11.07 -21.19
N LYS A 194 -12.67 10.93 -22.01
CA LYS A 194 -12.47 9.77 -22.88
C LYS A 194 -11.80 8.67 -22.06
N GLU A 195 -12.30 7.45 -22.19
CA GLU A 195 -11.77 6.31 -21.49
C GLU A 195 -10.34 5.96 -21.98
N PRO A 196 -9.37 5.79 -21.06
CA PRO A 196 -8.05 5.31 -21.44
C PRO A 196 -8.09 3.83 -21.84
N PRO A 197 -7.07 3.34 -22.56
CA PRO A 197 -6.98 1.93 -22.89
C PRO A 197 -7.05 1.03 -21.65
N TYR A 198 -7.78 -0.07 -21.78
CA TYR A 198 -7.84 -1.10 -20.72
C TYR A 198 -6.47 -1.75 -20.53
N PRO A 199 -6.10 -2.10 -19.28
CA PRO A 199 -4.92 -2.92 -19.04
C PRO A 199 -5.02 -4.24 -19.84
N ARG A 200 -3.92 -4.67 -20.46
CA ARG A 200 -3.91 -5.84 -21.35
C ARG A 200 -4.15 -7.16 -20.65
N ASP A 201 -3.85 -7.22 -19.38
CA ASP A 201 -4.00 -8.38 -18.51
C ASP A 201 -5.42 -8.52 -17.90
N TYR A 202 -6.30 -7.56 -18.19
CA TYR A 202 -7.69 -7.60 -17.69
C TYR A 202 -8.56 -8.37 -18.68
N TYR A 203 -9.15 -9.46 -18.20
CA TYR A 203 -10.21 -10.16 -18.92
C TYR A 203 -11.55 -9.45 -18.70
N ILE A 204 -12.21 -9.08 -19.79
CA ILE A 204 -13.55 -8.49 -19.79
C ILE A 204 -14.50 -9.53 -20.37
N PRO A 205 -15.46 -10.09 -19.58
CA PRO A 205 -16.45 -11.01 -20.07
C PRO A 205 -17.31 -10.38 -21.17
N ARG A 206 -17.59 -11.12 -22.25
CA ARG A 206 -18.40 -10.68 -23.39
C ARG A 206 -19.50 -11.69 -23.73
N GLY A 207 -20.58 -11.23 -24.37
CA GLY A 207 -21.69 -12.09 -24.78
C GLY A 207 -22.31 -12.86 -23.61
N ALA A 208 -22.59 -14.13 -23.79
CA ALA A 208 -23.22 -14.99 -22.77
C ALA A 208 -22.38 -15.08 -21.48
N ALA A 209 -21.04 -15.05 -21.58
CA ALA A 209 -20.16 -15.06 -20.40
C ALA A 209 -20.34 -13.82 -19.52
N ARG A 210 -20.75 -12.68 -20.10
CA ARG A 210 -21.04 -11.45 -19.33
C ARG A 210 -22.28 -11.59 -18.47
N GLU A 211 -23.33 -12.20 -19.04
CA GLU A 211 -24.58 -12.42 -18.31
C GLU A 211 -24.38 -13.42 -17.16
N GLU A 212 -23.68 -14.51 -17.43
CA GLU A 212 -23.34 -15.50 -16.40
C GLU A 212 -22.47 -14.89 -15.30
N TRP A 213 -21.45 -14.10 -15.67
CA TRP A 213 -20.62 -13.37 -14.70
C TRP A 213 -21.44 -12.42 -13.82
N ALA A 214 -22.38 -11.68 -14.40
CA ALA A 214 -23.24 -10.76 -13.65
C ALA A 214 -24.15 -11.49 -12.65
N LEU A 215 -24.68 -12.67 -13.01
CA LEU A 215 -25.48 -13.51 -12.11
C LEU A 215 -24.62 -14.03 -10.95
N LEU A 216 -23.45 -14.61 -11.25
CA LEU A 216 -22.54 -15.13 -10.24
C LEU A 216 -22.03 -14.01 -9.30
N ALA A 217 -21.73 -12.83 -9.85
CA ALA A 217 -21.29 -11.70 -9.04
C ALA A 217 -22.38 -11.20 -8.07
N ARG A 218 -23.66 -11.25 -8.48
CA ARG A 218 -24.77 -10.91 -7.59
C ARG A 218 -24.88 -11.90 -6.43
N GLU A 219 -24.92 -13.18 -6.75
CA GLU A 219 -25.00 -14.24 -5.75
C GLU A 219 -23.79 -14.18 -4.78
N PHE A 220 -22.58 -13.96 -5.31
CA PHE A 220 -21.38 -13.82 -4.50
C PHE A 220 -21.50 -12.65 -3.51
N LYS A 221 -21.94 -11.47 -3.98
CA LYS A 221 -22.10 -10.28 -3.13
C LYS A 221 -23.16 -10.47 -2.04
N GLU A 222 -24.29 -11.13 -2.36
CA GLU A 222 -25.32 -11.44 -1.37
C GLU A 222 -24.77 -12.31 -0.23
N HIS A 223 -23.99 -13.33 -0.57
CA HIS A 223 -23.36 -14.19 0.43
C HIS A 223 -22.26 -13.46 1.22
N GLU A 224 -21.49 -12.61 0.57
CA GLU A 224 -20.45 -11.80 1.22
C GLU A 224 -21.05 -10.83 2.25
N GLU A 225 -22.15 -10.15 1.92
CA GLU A 225 -22.87 -9.29 2.86
C GLU A 225 -23.37 -10.05 4.10
N VAL A 226 -23.89 -11.27 3.91
CA VAL A 226 -24.32 -12.13 5.02
C VAL A 226 -23.13 -12.51 5.89
N ILE A 227 -22.02 -12.93 5.29
CA ILE A 227 -20.79 -13.28 6.01
C ILE A 227 -20.28 -12.09 6.80
N ASN A 228 -20.20 -10.92 6.19
CA ASN A 228 -19.69 -9.70 6.85
C ASN A 228 -20.55 -9.33 8.08
N ARG A 229 -21.86 -9.43 7.97
CA ARG A 229 -22.77 -9.18 9.08
C ARG A 229 -22.53 -10.14 10.25
N TYR A 230 -22.45 -11.44 9.97
CA TYR A 230 -22.19 -12.43 11.03
C TYR A 230 -20.78 -12.31 11.60
N THR A 231 -19.80 -11.95 10.80
CA THR A 231 -18.43 -11.71 11.27
C THR A 231 -18.40 -10.55 12.26
N ALA A 232 -19.07 -9.44 11.96
CA ALA A 232 -19.16 -8.31 12.89
C ALA A 232 -19.85 -8.67 14.22
N GLU A 233 -20.92 -9.47 14.16
CA GLU A 233 -21.60 -10.00 15.37
C GLU A 233 -20.64 -10.90 16.18
N ILE A 234 -19.92 -11.80 15.51
CA ILE A 234 -18.95 -12.70 16.15
C ILE A 234 -17.82 -11.90 16.81
N GLU A 235 -17.27 -10.89 16.13
CA GLU A 235 -16.23 -10.02 16.69
C GLU A 235 -16.67 -9.28 17.93
N ALA A 236 -17.92 -8.77 17.94
CA ALA A 236 -18.50 -8.14 19.14
C ALA A 236 -18.59 -9.11 20.32
N HIS A 237 -19.03 -10.35 20.07
CA HIS A 237 -19.06 -11.39 21.12
C HIS A 237 -17.67 -11.82 21.57
N GLN A 238 -16.71 -11.95 20.65
CA GLN A 238 -15.31 -12.27 20.98
C GLN A 238 -14.66 -11.18 21.86
N ALA A 239 -14.90 -9.90 21.53
CA ALA A 239 -14.43 -8.79 22.34
C ALA A 239 -15.01 -8.84 23.76
N ARG A 240 -16.31 -9.17 23.88
CA ARG A 240 -16.94 -9.33 25.20
C ARG A 240 -16.40 -10.51 25.98
N LEU A 241 -16.15 -11.66 25.33
CA LEU A 241 -15.52 -12.82 25.96
C LEU A 241 -14.09 -12.53 26.41
N ALA A 242 -13.33 -11.77 25.65
CA ALA A 242 -11.99 -11.33 26.04
C ALA A 242 -12.04 -10.47 27.31
N GLU A 243 -12.94 -9.48 27.36
CA GLU A 243 -13.14 -8.65 28.55
C GLU A 243 -13.51 -9.48 29.79
N LEU A 244 -14.43 -10.44 29.63
CA LEU A 244 -14.83 -11.34 30.71
C LEU A 244 -13.67 -12.25 31.16
N SER A 245 -12.86 -12.71 30.20
CA SER A 245 -11.67 -13.53 30.48
C SER A 245 -10.64 -12.77 31.31
N GLU A 246 -10.42 -11.48 31.05
CA GLU A 246 -9.54 -10.67 31.91
C GLU A 246 -10.11 -10.48 33.30
N LYS A 247 -11.43 -10.31 33.44
CA LYS A 247 -12.07 -10.25 34.76
C LYS A 247 -11.90 -11.56 35.53
N PHE A 248 -12.05 -12.72 34.89
CA PHE A 248 -11.79 -14.03 35.53
C PHE A 248 -10.33 -14.17 35.96
N LYS A 249 -9.37 -13.75 35.14
CA LYS A 249 -7.95 -13.76 35.49
C LYS A 249 -7.67 -12.87 36.70
N ALA A 250 -8.31 -11.70 36.80
CA ALA A 250 -8.14 -10.78 37.90
C ALA A 250 -8.74 -11.31 39.23
N LEU A 251 -9.69 -12.25 39.18
CA LEU A 251 -10.25 -12.91 40.34
C LEU A 251 -9.42 -14.10 40.85
N MET A 252 -8.42 -14.55 40.04
CA MET A 252 -7.54 -15.65 40.45
C MET A 252 -6.50 -15.18 41.47
N PRO A 253 -6.37 -15.83 42.63
CA PRO A 253 -5.25 -15.57 43.52
C PRO A 253 -3.91 -15.90 42.87
N ASP A 254 -2.87 -15.16 43.19
CA ASP A 254 -1.55 -15.27 42.56
C ASP A 254 -0.90 -16.65 42.75
N ASP A 255 -1.20 -17.31 43.88
CA ASP A 255 -0.68 -18.61 44.27
C ASP A 255 -1.48 -19.80 43.74
N GLN A 256 -2.60 -19.54 43.04
CA GLN A 256 -3.47 -20.58 42.47
C GLN A 256 -3.33 -20.69 40.96
N ASN A 257 -3.33 -21.91 40.48
CA ASN A 257 -3.24 -22.21 39.05
C ASN A 257 -4.56 -22.70 38.44
N ARG A 258 -5.56 -22.99 39.26
CA ARG A 258 -6.86 -23.50 38.79
C ARG A 258 -7.99 -23.03 39.70
N ALA A 259 -9.07 -22.60 39.08
CA ALA A 259 -10.35 -22.36 39.72
C ALA A 259 -11.47 -22.98 38.88
N GLU A 260 -12.48 -23.52 39.54
CA GLU A 260 -13.65 -24.10 38.91
C GLU A 260 -14.89 -23.79 39.74
N PHE A 261 -15.81 -23.01 39.18
CA PHE A 261 -17.04 -22.63 39.86
C PHE A 261 -18.11 -22.21 38.87
N SER A 262 -19.36 -22.50 39.15
CA SER A 262 -20.52 -22.07 38.35
C SER A 262 -20.43 -22.45 36.88
N GLY A 263 -19.86 -23.62 36.55
CA GLY A 263 -19.70 -24.10 35.18
C GLY A 263 -18.57 -23.46 34.39
N MET A 264 -17.74 -22.65 35.06
CA MET A 264 -16.54 -22.04 34.44
C MET A 264 -15.28 -22.62 35.08
N SER A 265 -14.29 -22.91 34.24
CA SER A 265 -12.95 -23.35 34.67
C SER A 265 -11.90 -22.36 34.18
N VAL A 266 -11.05 -21.88 35.08
CA VAL A 266 -9.92 -21.01 34.77
C VAL A 266 -8.64 -21.73 35.14
N LEU A 267 -7.72 -21.87 34.15
CA LEU A 267 -6.46 -22.57 34.33
C LEU A 267 -5.30 -21.67 33.90
N LYS A 268 -4.36 -21.42 34.81
CA LYS A 268 -3.10 -20.73 34.50
C LYS A 268 -2.07 -21.77 34.05
N VAL A 269 -1.76 -21.79 32.77
CA VAL A 269 -0.76 -22.72 32.21
C VAL A 269 0.54 -21.95 31.96
N VAL A 270 1.58 -22.37 32.66
CA VAL A 270 2.94 -21.85 32.39
C VAL A 270 3.60 -22.77 31.37
N GLY A 271 3.60 -22.36 30.12
CA GLY A 271 4.23 -23.11 29.04
C GLY A 271 5.74 -22.91 28.98
N ARG A 272 6.44 -23.95 28.52
CA ARG A 272 7.85 -23.83 28.17
C ARG A 272 7.93 -22.96 26.89
N GLY A 273 8.75 -21.90 26.88
CA GLY A 273 8.94 -21.06 25.71
C GLY A 273 9.31 -21.87 24.45
N VAL A 274 8.83 -21.40 23.30
CA VAL A 274 9.15 -22.00 21.99
C VAL A 274 10.58 -21.60 21.61
N ILE A 275 11.34 -22.55 21.04
CA ILE A 275 12.69 -22.25 20.51
C ILE A 275 12.53 -21.38 19.28
N ASP A 276 13.15 -20.21 19.27
CA ASP A 276 13.27 -19.36 18.09
C ASP A 276 14.40 -19.91 17.19
N TYR A 277 14.02 -20.83 16.30
CA TYR A 277 14.97 -21.43 15.35
C TYR A 277 15.55 -20.43 14.37
N ARG A 278 14.85 -19.33 14.11
CA ARG A 278 15.34 -18.26 13.23
C ARG A 278 16.49 -17.53 13.91
N LYS A 279 16.28 -17.08 15.14
CA LYS A 279 17.33 -16.44 15.94
C LYS A 279 18.52 -17.39 16.14
N ALA A 280 18.25 -18.66 16.40
CA ALA A 280 19.31 -19.68 16.52
C ALA A 280 20.10 -19.84 15.21
N TYR A 281 19.49 -19.70 14.03
CA TYR A 281 20.18 -19.73 12.74
C TYR A 281 20.97 -18.43 12.52
N GLU A 282 20.42 -17.28 12.87
CA GLU A 282 21.06 -15.98 12.77
C GLU A 282 22.29 -15.87 13.71
N ASP A 283 22.31 -16.61 14.82
CA ASP A 283 23.44 -16.69 15.76
C ASP A 283 24.57 -17.64 15.29
N LEU A 284 24.37 -18.42 14.19
CA LEU A 284 25.44 -19.25 13.63
C LEU A 284 26.57 -18.38 13.04
N PRO A 285 27.82 -18.84 13.09
CA PRO A 285 28.90 -18.18 12.39
C PRO A 285 28.61 -18.03 10.90
N GLU A 286 29.01 -16.91 10.31
CA GLU A 286 28.74 -16.59 8.89
C GLU A 286 29.26 -17.67 7.94
N SER A 287 30.37 -18.34 8.31
CA SER A 287 30.95 -19.47 7.56
C SER A 287 30.07 -20.70 7.49
N VAL A 288 29.04 -20.80 8.33
CA VAL A 288 28.12 -21.97 8.38
C VAL A 288 26.75 -21.61 7.81
N ARG A 289 26.43 -20.33 7.69
CA ARG A 289 25.18 -19.87 7.09
C ARG A 289 25.21 -20.07 5.58
N LYS A 290 24.08 -20.51 5.05
CA LYS A 290 23.90 -20.65 3.60
C LYS A 290 23.62 -19.29 2.98
N THR A 291 24.18 -19.05 1.80
CA THR A 291 23.87 -17.87 1.01
C THR A 291 22.43 -17.91 0.50
N PRO A 292 21.83 -16.76 0.17
CA PRO A 292 20.49 -16.71 -0.42
C PRO A 292 20.33 -17.60 -1.65
N GLN A 293 21.36 -17.67 -2.51
CA GLN A 293 21.36 -18.56 -3.70
C GLN A 293 21.35 -20.04 -3.33
N GLU A 294 22.03 -20.43 -2.26
CA GLU A 294 21.99 -21.81 -1.77
C GLU A 294 20.64 -22.15 -1.13
N LEU A 295 19.97 -21.16 -0.53
CA LEU A 295 18.63 -21.32 0.05
C LEU A 295 17.55 -21.52 -1.02
N GLU A 296 17.75 -21.05 -2.25
CA GLU A 296 16.81 -21.28 -3.38
C GLU A 296 16.55 -22.76 -3.65
N ARG A 297 17.50 -23.65 -3.34
CA ARG A 297 17.32 -25.11 -3.46
C ARG A 297 16.23 -25.67 -2.53
N TYR A 298 15.86 -24.91 -1.52
CA TYR A 298 14.82 -25.29 -0.55
C TYR A 298 13.50 -24.54 -0.80
N ARG A 299 13.43 -23.72 -1.85
CA ARG A 299 12.20 -23.04 -2.23
C ARG A 299 11.18 -24.09 -2.69
N LYS A 300 10.00 -24.02 -2.09
CA LYS A 300 8.87 -24.85 -2.53
C LYS A 300 8.42 -24.39 -3.92
N GLU A 301 7.81 -25.28 -4.67
CA GLU A 301 7.18 -24.94 -5.94
C GLU A 301 6.16 -23.81 -5.73
N SER A 302 6.09 -22.89 -6.70
CA SER A 302 5.11 -21.82 -6.68
C SER A 302 3.69 -22.40 -6.77
N THR A 303 2.81 -21.90 -5.94
CA THR A 303 1.40 -22.28 -5.99
C THR A 303 0.59 -21.16 -6.66
N VAL A 304 -0.38 -21.54 -7.49
CA VAL A 304 -1.33 -20.58 -8.03
C VAL A 304 -2.38 -20.31 -6.94
N ARG A 305 -2.56 -19.05 -6.61
CA ARG A 305 -3.62 -18.60 -5.70
C ARG A 305 -4.62 -17.76 -6.49
N TRP A 306 -5.89 -18.07 -6.31
CA TRP A 306 -6.99 -17.26 -6.82
C TRP A 306 -7.48 -16.36 -5.68
N ASP A 307 -7.59 -15.06 -5.95
CA ASP A 307 -8.18 -14.08 -5.02
C ASP A 307 -9.48 -13.58 -5.64
N ILE A 308 -10.61 -13.97 -5.07
CA ILE A 308 -11.96 -13.62 -5.54
C ILE A 308 -12.59 -12.76 -4.46
N LYS A 309 -12.93 -11.53 -4.83
CA LYS A 309 -13.56 -10.56 -3.93
C LYS A 309 -14.55 -9.70 -4.70
N SER A 310 -15.55 -9.19 -4.00
CA SER A 310 -16.42 -8.17 -4.57
C SER A 310 -15.67 -6.88 -4.82
N THR A 311 -16.10 -6.13 -5.80
CA THR A 311 -15.61 -4.78 -6.09
C THR A 311 -16.83 -3.89 -6.38
N ASP A 312 -16.72 -2.59 -6.11
CA ASP A 312 -17.72 -1.58 -6.49
C ASP A 312 -17.63 -1.18 -7.96
N LEU A 313 -16.86 -1.91 -8.74
CA LEU A 313 -16.70 -1.70 -10.17
C LEU A 313 -17.99 -2.06 -10.91
N LEU A 314 -18.77 -1.04 -11.19
CA LEU A 314 -19.85 -1.12 -12.18
C LEU A 314 -19.25 -0.72 -13.53
N VAL A 315 -18.92 -1.70 -14.37
CA VAL A 315 -18.62 -1.42 -15.78
C VAL A 315 -19.94 -1.02 -16.42
N PRO A 316 -20.11 0.24 -16.88
CA PRO A 316 -21.34 0.66 -17.54
C PRO A 316 -21.61 -0.23 -18.75
N GLU A 317 -22.90 -0.49 -19.04
CA GLU A 317 -23.30 -1.37 -20.13
C GLU A 317 -22.84 -0.90 -21.52
N ASP A 318 -22.47 0.38 -21.65
CA ASP A 318 -22.16 1.06 -22.92
C ASP A 318 -20.65 1.17 -23.23
N VAL A 319 -19.75 0.54 -22.45
CA VAL A 319 -18.30 0.81 -22.51
C VAL A 319 -17.53 -0.01 -23.55
N VAL A 320 -18.15 -0.85 -24.35
CA VAL A 320 -17.39 -1.63 -25.33
C VAL A 320 -17.84 -1.32 -26.76
N ASP A 321 -17.36 -0.19 -27.28
CA ASP A 321 -17.23 -0.05 -28.73
C ASP A 321 -15.93 -0.76 -29.17
N GLU A 322 -16.06 -1.92 -29.78
CA GLU A 322 -14.94 -2.76 -30.21
C GLU A 322 -14.03 -2.07 -31.26
N SER A 323 -14.48 -0.98 -31.87
CA SER A 323 -13.72 -0.22 -32.87
C SER A 323 -12.63 0.69 -32.28
N LEU A 324 -12.63 0.90 -30.97
CA LEU A 324 -11.70 1.81 -30.27
C LEU A 324 -10.53 1.12 -29.57
N VAL A 325 -10.46 -0.21 -29.61
CA VAL A 325 -9.36 -0.97 -29.02
C VAL A 325 -8.26 -1.19 -30.05
N GLU A 326 -7.56 -0.16 -30.46
CA GLU A 326 -6.24 -0.37 -31.05
C GLU A 326 -5.27 -0.80 -29.94
N PRO A 327 -4.61 -1.96 -30.09
CA PRO A 327 -3.66 -2.42 -29.10
C PRO A 327 -2.43 -1.52 -29.15
N MET A 328 -2.31 -0.59 -28.21
CA MET A 328 -1.03 0.06 -27.98
C MET A 328 0.00 -1.02 -27.60
N SER A 329 1.02 -1.18 -28.44
CA SER A 329 2.09 -2.12 -28.25
C SER A 329 2.99 -1.70 -27.09
N PHE A 330 2.56 -2.00 -25.89
CA PHE A 330 3.41 -1.89 -24.71
C PHE A 330 4.13 -3.22 -24.53
N THR A 331 5.32 -3.31 -25.06
CA THR A 331 6.26 -4.37 -24.69
C THR A 331 6.79 -3.98 -23.31
N PRO A 332 6.59 -4.78 -22.26
CA PRO A 332 7.32 -4.55 -21.02
C PRO A 332 8.79 -4.75 -21.35
N ARG A 333 9.53 -3.66 -21.50
CA ARG A 333 10.99 -3.74 -21.51
C ARG A 333 11.38 -4.23 -20.14
N LYS A 334 12.07 -5.39 -20.08
CA LYS A 334 12.75 -5.93 -18.90
C LYS A 334 13.84 -5.00 -18.33
N SER A 335 13.85 -3.75 -18.75
CA SER A 335 14.84 -2.75 -18.36
C SER A 335 14.18 -1.37 -18.35
N LEU A 336 13.32 -1.13 -17.35
CA LEU A 336 12.99 0.23 -16.89
C LEU A 336 13.79 0.53 -15.62
N TRP A 337 14.91 -0.15 -15.48
CA TRP A 337 15.92 0.17 -14.50
C TRP A 337 17.08 0.79 -15.24
N PHE A 338 17.21 2.08 -15.12
CA PHE A 338 18.46 2.80 -15.20
C PHE A 338 18.84 3.25 -13.84
#